data_ea08144b4c090d551577e840ca58623b
#
_entry.id   ea08144b4c090d551577e840ca58623b
#
_cell.length_a   1.000
_cell.length_b   1.000
_cell.length_c   1.000
_cell.angle_alpha   90.00
_cell.angle_beta   90.00
_cell.angle_gamma   90.00
#
_symmetry.space_group_name_H-M   'P 1'
#
loop_
_entity.id
_entity.type
_entity.pdbx_description
1 polymer ?
#
loop_
_entity_poly.entity_id
_entity_poly.type
_entity_poly.pdbx_seq_one_letter_code
_entity_poly.pdbx_strand_id
1 'polypeptide(L)'
;MNFIKTNRLLIGLASSILFFSFLASMILTSFGNVEVKSLRLDTDKGQYIVYDLFRPNSAKPESKAPFIAIIPGFQRSKEALSNIAIELSRRGYVVALIDPYAQGLSSSSLSTRAATTQGYGMFSLVEDVHSGAFNFVDIDKIGATGHSMGGNAAIRGADFFGKQAI
;
A
#
# COMPACT_ATOMS: atom_id res chain seq x y z
N MET A 1 46.49 -20.55 -0.27
CA MET A 1 45.22 -21.31 -0.47
C MET A 1 44.21 -20.33 -1.03
N ASN A 2 43.57 -20.63 -2.13
CA ASN A 2 42.76 -19.62 -2.86
C ASN A 2 41.43 -19.37 -2.12
N PHE A 3 41.17 -18.14 -1.66
CA PHE A 3 39.97 -17.72 -0.90
C PHE A 3 38.67 -18.29 -1.49
N ILE A 4 38.54 -18.26 -2.80
CA ILE A 4 37.36 -18.78 -3.53
C ILE A 4 37.17 -20.28 -3.29
N LYS A 5 38.24 -21.09 -3.25
CA LYS A 5 38.12 -22.55 -3.02
C LYS A 5 37.62 -22.87 -1.62
N THR A 6 38.06 -22.10 -0.62
CA THR A 6 37.72 -22.32 0.80
C THR A 6 36.28 -21.89 1.09
N ASN A 7 35.74 -20.88 0.38
CA ASN A 7 34.43 -20.28 0.67
C ASN A 7 33.37 -20.56 -0.41
N ARG A 8 33.55 -21.56 -1.25
CA ARG A 8 32.60 -21.85 -2.38
C ARG A 8 31.15 -21.95 -1.97
N LEU A 9 30.85 -22.62 -0.86
CA LEU A 9 29.51 -22.78 -0.36
C LEU A 9 28.92 -21.44 0.06
N LEU A 10 29.64 -20.63 0.82
CA LEU A 10 29.21 -19.31 1.28
C LEU A 10 28.98 -18.35 0.09
N ILE A 11 29.87 -18.35 -0.88
CA ILE A 11 29.75 -17.55 -2.11
C ILE A 11 28.50 -18.00 -2.89
N GLY A 12 28.30 -19.31 -3.04
CA GLY A 12 27.11 -19.86 -3.72
C GLY A 12 25.80 -19.46 -3.03
N LEU A 13 25.74 -19.57 -1.69
CA LEU A 13 24.57 -19.16 -0.92
C LEU A 13 24.32 -17.65 -1.04
N ALA A 14 25.34 -16.82 -0.89
CA ALA A 14 25.20 -15.36 -1.03
C ALA A 14 24.73 -14.97 -2.43
N SER A 15 25.29 -15.58 -3.47
CA SER A 15 24.86 -15.33 -4.86
C SER A 15 23.41 -15.76 -5.11
N SER A 16 23.00 -16.89 -4.53
CA SER A 16 21.61 -17.36 -4.62
C SER A 16 20.64 -16.40 -3.94
N ILE A 17 20.98 -15.92 -2.73
CA ILE A 17 20.16 -14.93 -2.00
C ILE A 17 20.01 -13.66 -2.85
N LEU A 18 21.08 -13.12 -3.37
CA LEU A 18 21.04 -11.91 -4.21
C LEU A 18 20.20 -12.12 -5.48
N PHE A 19 20.38 -13.27 -6.15
CA PHE A 19 19.63 -13.60 -7.36
C PHE A 19 18.12 -13.70 -7.08
N PHE A 20 17.72 -14.45 -6.05
CA PHE A 20 16.31 -14.61 -5.72
C PHE A 20 15.68 -13.31 -5.16
N SER A 21 16.44 -12.50 -4.44
CA SER A 21 15.99 -11.18 -3.99
C SER A 21 15.75 -10.24 -5.18
N PHE A 22 16.65 -10.24 -6.16
CA PHE A 22 16.48 -9.50 -7.40
C PHE A 22 15.25 -9.98 -8.19
N LEU A 23 15.09 -11.29 -8.35
CA LEU A 23 13.94 -11.87 -9.04
C LEU A 23 12.61 -11.52 -8.33
N ALA A 24 12.58 -11.59 -7.00
CA ALA A 24 11.41 -11.20 -6.20
C ALA A 24 11.07 -9.70 -6.40
N SER A 25 12.07 -8.84 -6.42
CA SER A 25 11.89 -7.40 -6.70
C SER A 25 11.33 -7.17 -8.11
N MET A 26 11.83 -7.87 -9.11
CA MET A 26 11.33 -7.79 -10.49
C MET A 26 9.86 -8.23 -10.59
N ILE A 27 9.48 -9.29 -9.88
CA ILE A 27 8.08 -9.76 -9.84
C ILE A 27 7.20 -8.72 -9.13
N LEU A 28 7.63 -8.18 -7.99
CA LEU A 28 6.90 -7.19 -7.19
C LEU A 28 6.65 -5.89 -7.97
N THR A 29 7.60 -5.47 -8.79
CA THR A 29 7.48 -4.26 -9.63
C THR A 29 6.90 -4.56 -11.02
N SER A 30 6.42 -5.78 -11.26
CA SER A 30 5.98 -6.22 -12.60
C SER A 30 7.00 -5.92 -13.70
N PHE A 31 8.25 -6.31 -13.44
CA PHE A 31 9.38 -6.06 -14.34
C PHE A 31 9.60 -4.57 -14.67
N GLY A 32 9.40 -3.71 -13.66
CA GLY A 32 9.54 -2.27 -13.79
C GLY A 32 8.33 -1.53 -14.34
N ASN A 33 7.22 -2.22 -14.60
CA ASN A 33 5.98 -1.58 -15.06
C ASN A 33 5.13 -0.98 -13.91
N VAL A 34 5.45 -1.31 -12.67
CA VAL A 34 4.82 -0.76 -11.47
C VAL A 34 5.90 -0.20 -10.56
N GLU A 35 5.81 1.08 -10.27
CA GLU A 35 6.62 1.74 -9.25
C GLU A 35 5.99 1.48 -7.87
N VAL A 36 6.82 1.07 -6.89
CA VAL A 36 6.36 0.85 -5.50
C VAL A 36 7.14 1.78 -4.59
N LYS A 37 6.42 2.60 -3.83
CA LYS A 37 7.01 3.54 -2.86
C LYS A 37 6.35 3.38 -1.50
N SER A 38 7.14 3.20 -0.45
CA SER A 38 6.67 3.36 0.93
C SER A 38 6.58 4.83 1.28
N LEU A 39 5.39 5.25 1.70
CA LEU A 39 5.07 6.62 2.04
C LEU A 39 4.48 6.69 3.46
N ARG A 40 4.55 7.87 4.04
CA ARG A 40 3.94 8.20 5.32
C ARG A 40 3.01 9.38 5.14
N LEU A 41 1.81 9.28 5.69
CA LEU A 41 0.87 10.37 5.83
C LEU A 41 0.71 10.71 7.31
N ASP A 42 1.07 11.91 7.68
CA ASP A 42 0.79 12.44 9.00
C ASP A 42 -0.70 12.83 9.07
N THR A 43 -1.36 12.34 10.11
CA THR A 43 -2.78 12.57 10.36
C THR A 43 -2.97 13.43 11.60
N ASP A 44 -4.20 13.69 12.02
CA ASP A 44 -4.48 14.54 13.16
C ASP A 44 -3.80 14.07 14.46
N LYS A 45 -3.49 15.03 15.33
CA LYS A 45 -3.00 14.80 16.70
C LYS A 45 -1.67 14.04 16.80
N GLY A 46 -0.80 14.20 15.81
CA GLY A 46 0.53 13.58 15.80
C GLY A 46 0.52 12.08 15.48
N GLN A 47 -0.57 11.56 14.96
CA GLN A 47 -0.64 10.22 14.43
C GLN A 47 -0.15 10.19 12.97
N TYR A 48 0.18 9.01 12.47
CA TYR A 48 0.52 8.80 11.07
C TYR A 48 0.17 7.38 10.63
N ILE A 49 -0.02 7.23 9.35
CA ILE A 49 -0.10 5.93 8.68
C ILE A 49 1.07 5.77 7.72
N VAL A 50 1.51 4.53 7.57
CA VAL A 50 2.49 4.11 6.56
C VAL A 50 1.75 3.26 5.53
N TYR A 51 2.04 3.48 4.26
CA TYR A 51 1.45 2.73 3.17
C TYR A 51 2.42 2.56 2.02
N ASP A 52 2.25 1.50 1.25
CA ASP A 52 2.96 1.30 0.00
C ASP A 52 2.07 1.73 -1.16
N LEU A 53 2.54 2.69 -1.93
CA LEU A 53 1.88 3.16 -3.14
C LEU A 53 2.41 2.39 -4.35
N PHE A 54 1.55 1.62 -4.96
CA PHE A 54 1.78 0.91 -6.22
C PHE A 54 1.24 1.76 -7.36
N ARG A 55 2.13 2.30 -8.17
CA ARG A 55 1.80 3.15 -9.31
C ARG A 55 2.16 2.46 -10.61
N PRO A 56 1.22 2.13 -11.50
CA PRO A 56 1.55 1.67 -12.85
C PRO A 56 2.15 2.83 -13.68
N ASN A 57 3.11 2.52 -14.54
CA ASN A 57 3.77 3.51 -15.40
C ASN A 57 2.80 4.21 -16.36
N SER A 58 1.63 3.63 -16.62
CA SER A 58 0.55 4.23 -17.39
C SER A 58 -0.17 5.38 -16.66
N ALA A 59 -0.11 5.42 -15.31
CA ALA A 59 -0.72 6.47 -14.52
C ALA A 59 0.13 7.74 -14.54
N LYS A 60 -0.34 8.75 -15.27
CA LYS A 60 0.34 10.02 -15.50
C LYS A 60 -0.64 11.19 -15.35
N PRO A 61 -0.17 12.42 -15.18
CA PRO A 61 -1.06 13.58 -15.09
C PRO A 61 -1.99 13.74 -16.28
N GLU A 62 -1.52 13.37 -17.48
CA GLU A 62 -2.29 13.41 -18.74
C GLU A 62 -3.14 12.14 -18.97
N SER A 63 -2.90 11.07 -18.21
CA SER A 63 -3.62 9.78 -18.27
C SER A 63 -3.85 9.26 -16.85
N LYS A 64 -4.77 9.89 -16.14
CA LYS A 64 -5.07 9.58 -14.75
C LYS A 64 -5.65 8.18 -14.61
N ALA A 65 -5.28 7.49 -13.53
CA ALA A 65 -5.74 6.15 -13.22
C ALA A 65 -6.69 6.14 -12.01
N PRO A 66 -7.63 5.19 -11.94
CA PRO A 66 -8.46 5.00 -10.75
C PRO A 66 -7.59 4.57 -9.56
N PHE A 67 -8.04 4.93 -8.36
CA PHE A 67 -7.33 4.66 -7.10
C PHE A 67 -8.08 3.62 -6.25
N ILE A 68 -7.31 2.74 -5.59
CA ILE A 68 -7.85 1.76 -4.65
C ILE A 68 -7.03 1.79 -3.35
N ALA A 69 -7.70 2.03 -2.22
CA ALA A 69 -7.14 1.83 -0.89
C ALA A 69 -7.36 0.39 -0.43
N ILE A 70 -6.32 -0.28 0.06
CA ILE A 70 -6.39 -1.65 0.57
C ILE A 70 -5.95 -1.67 2.03
N ILE A 71 -6.78 -2.29 2.88
CA ILE A 71 -6.50 -2.47 4.31
C ILE A 71 -6.53 -3.94 4.69
N PRO A 72 -5.50 -4.46 5.39
CA PRO A 72 -5.49 -5.81 5.92
C PRO A 72 -6.40 -5.98 7.15
N GLY A 73 -6.49 -7.21 7.62
CA GLY A 73 -7.22 -7.57 8.84
C GLY A 73 -6.45 -7.21 10.13
N PHE A 74 -7.10 -7.46 11.27
CA PHE A 74 -6.51 -7.25 12.59
C PHE A 74 -5.21 -8.06 12.77
N GLN A 75 -4.23 -7.46 13.43
CA GLN A 75 -2.87 -8.01 13.64
C GLN A 75 -2.13 -8.40 12.34
N ARG A 76 -2.44 -7.73 11.23
CA ARG A 76 -1.74 -7.90 9.96
C ARG A 76 -1.18 -6.55 9.49
N SER A 77 0.02 -6.62 8.95
CA SER A 77 0.61 -5.49 8.23
C SER A 77 0.22 -5.52 6.75
N LYS A 78 0.53 -4.44 6.05
CA LYS A 78 0.22 -4.26 4.63
C LYS A 78 0.70 -5.40 3.74
N GLU A 79 1.84 -6.03 4.06
CA GLU A 79 2.43 -7.11 3.27
C GLU A 79 1.48 -8.30 3.08
N ALA A 80 0.51 -8.49 3.98
CA ALA A 80 -0.44 -9.60 3.90
C ALA A 80 -1.33 -9.58 2.63
N LEU A 81 -1.48 -8.41 1.99
CA LEU A 81 -2.30 -8.23 0.79
C LEU A 81 -1.51 -7.69 -0.41
N SER A 82 -0.17 -7.78 -0.37
CA SER A 82 0.71 -7.28 -1.43
C SER A 82 0.47 -7.94 -2.79
N ASN A 83 0.07 -9.22 -2.80
CA ASN A 83 -0.31 -9.95 -4.01
C ASN A 83 -1.55 -9.34 -4.69
N ILE A 84 -2.51 -8.84 -3.92
CA ILE A 84 -3.70 -8.16 -4.46
C ILE A 84 -3.30 -6.78 -4.99
N ALA A 85 -2.48 -6.04 -4.25
CA ALA A 85 -2.04 -4.71 -4.65
C ALA A 85 -1.29 -4.72 -5.99
N ILE A 86 -0.32 -5.63 -6.14
CA ILE A 86 0.43 -5.73 -7.40
C ILE A 86 -0.46 -6.16 -8.57
N GLU A 87 -1.41 -7.07 -8.34
CA GLU A 87 -2.28 -7.56 -9.39
C GLU A 87 -3.28 -6.48 -9.87
N LEU A 88 -3.80 -5.65 -8.97
CA LEU A 88 -4.61 -4.49 -9.34
C LEU A 88 -3.79 -3.44 -10.08
N SER A 89 -2.55 -3.18 -9.64
CA SER A 89 -1.67 -2.22 -10.32
C SER A 89 -1.28 -2.66 -11.73
N ARG A 90 -1.11 -3.95 -11.95
CA ARG A 90 -0.91 -4.53 -13.31
C ARG A 90 -2.11 -4.27 -14.23
N ARG A 91 -3.30 -4.09 -13.67
CA ARG A 91 -4.53 -3.77 -14.40
C ARG A 91 -4.77 -2.27 -14.55
N GLY A 92 -3.81 -1.45 -14.16
CA GLY A 92 -3.85 0.00 -14.36
C GLY A 92 -4.43 0.81 -13.19
N TYR A 93 -4.64 0.20 -12.02
CA TYR A 93 -5.05 0.94 -10.82
C TYR A 93 -3.83 1.47 -10.07
N VAL A 94 -3.92 2.68 -9.57
CA VAL A 94 -3.04 3.15 -8.49
C VAL A 94 -3.56 2.57 -7.18
N VAL A 95 -2.70 1.89 -6.44
CA VAL A 95 -3.11 1.18 -5.22
C VAL A 95 -2.30 1.66 -4.03
N ALA A 96 -2.97 2.03 -2.95
CA ALA A 96 -2.35 2.27 -1.66
C ALA A 96 -2.66 1.11 -0.71
N LEU A 97 -1.62 0.40 -0.30
CA LEU A 97 -1.69 -0.71 0.62
C LEU A 97 -1.25 -0.23 2.01
N ILE A 98 -2.18 -0.17 2.96
CA ILE A 98 -2.06 0.59 4.21
C ILE A 98 -1.70 -0.33 5.37
N ASP A 99 -0.76 0.10 6.21
CA ASP A 99 -0.64 -0.39 7.57
C ASP A 99 -1.71 0.32 8.44
N PRO A 100 -2.69 -0.41 9.00
CA PRO A 100 -3.68 0.20 9.88
C PRO A 100 -3.03 0.81 11.14
N TYR A 101 -3.66 1.78 11.78
CA TYR A 101 -3.21 2.25 13.09
C TYR A 101 -2.94 1.09 14.05
N ALA A 102 -1.88 1.21 14.82
CA ALA A 102 -1.35 0.21 15.77
C ALA A 102 -0.91 -1.11 15.14
N GLN A 103 -0.67 -1.13 13.83
CA GLN A 103 -0.18 -2.30 13.10
C GLN A 103 0.92 -1.89 12.10
N GLY A 104 1.80 -2.83 11.77
CA GLY A 104 2.92 -2.56 10.88
C GLY A 104 3.80 -1.40 11.35
N LEU A 105 4.03 -0.43 10.48
CA LEU A 105 4.86 0.75 10.73
C LEU A 105 4.04 2.01 11.08
N SER A 106 2.71 1.91 11.11
CA SER A 106 1.84 3.03 11.48
C SER A 106 1.84 3.30 12.97
N SER A 107 1.55 4.54 13.36
CA SER A 107 1.47 4.93 14.77
C SER A 107 0.30 4.24 15.49
N SER A 108 0.37 4.19 16.80
CA SER A 108 -0.78 3.79 17.63
C SER A 108 -1.94 4.77 17.44
N SER A 109 -3.16 4.27 17.47
CA SER A 109 -4.33 5.14 17.53
C SER A 109 -4.52 5.71 18.94
N LEU A 110 -5.18 6.87 19.05
CA LEU A 110 -5.50 7.47 20.35
C LEU A 110 -6.45 6.59 21.17
N SER A 111 -7.34 5.87 20.50
CA SER A 111 -8.24 4.88 21.11
C SER A 111 -8.76 3.93 20.03
N THR A 112 -9.26 2.76 20.46
CA THR A 112 -9.91 1.81 19.54
C THR A 112 -11.10 2.45 18.81
N ARG A 113 -11.88 3.28 19.51
CA ARG A 113 -13.02 3.97 18.92
C ARG A 113 -12.57 4.96 17.84
N ALA A 114 -11.52 5.76 18.11
CA ALA A 114 -10.97 6.69 17.13
C ALA A 114 -10.45 5.95 15.90
N ALA A 115 -9.70 4.85 16.10
CA ALA A 115 -9.23 4.02 14.98
C ALA A 115 -10.39 3.52 14.11
N THR A 116 -11.44 3.00 14.73
CA THR A 116 -12.60 2.46 14.02
C THR A 116 -13.36 3.54 13.23
N THR A 117 -13.58 4.72 13.83
CA THR A 117 -14.31 5.82 13.17
C THR A 117 -13.55 6.44 12.00
N GLN A 118 -12.23 6.35 12.01
CA GLN A 118 -11.33 6.85 10.96
C GLN A 118 -10.97 5.76 9.94
N GLY A 119 -11.68 4.64 9.93
CA GLY A 119 -11.36 3.52 9.05
C GLY A 119 -9.92 3.02 9.21
N TYR A 120 -9.40 3.06 10.46
CA TYR A 120 -8.02 2.68 10.82
C TYR A 120 -6.94 3.48 10.06
N GLY A 121 -7.23 4.73 9.68
CA GLY A 121 -6.35 5.63 8.95
C GLY A 121 -6.64 5.70 7.44
N MET A 122 -7.49 4.82 6.91
CA MET A 122 -7.84 4.84 5.48
C MET A 122 -8.56 6.13 5.08
N PHE A 123 -9.45 6.66 5.94
CA PHE A 123 -10.23 7.84 5.59
C PHE A 123 -9.34 9.05 5.36
N SER A 124 -8.36 9.28 6.23
CA SER A 124 -7.37 10.36 6.05
C SER A 124 -6.61 10.23 4.73
N LEU A 125 -6.24 9.00 4.32
CA LEU A 125 -5.59 8.81 3.04
C LEU A 125 -6.53 9.09 1.86
N VAL A 126 -7.77 8.65 1.92
CA VAL A 126 -8.76 8.91 0.85
C VAL A 126 -9.06 10.41 0.76
N GLU A 127 -9.17 11.12 1.87
CA GLU A 127 -9.31 12.59 1.90
C GLU A 127 -8.10 13.30 1.27
N ASP A 128 -6.87 12.86 1.58
CA ASP A 128 -5.65 13.39 0.99
C ASP A 128 -5.61 13.19 -0.53
N VAL A 129 -6.01 12.00 -0.99
CA VAL A 129 -6.14 11.70 -2.42
C VAL A 129 -7.20 12.57 -3.10
N HIS A 130 -8.37 12.77 -2.48
CA HIS A 130 -9.41 13.67 -2.99
C HIS A 130 -8.95 15.13 -3.04
N SER A 131 -8.08 15.54 -2.13
CA SER A 131 -7.49 16.90 -2.14
C SER A 131 -6.43 17.10 -3.24
N GLY A 132 -6.11 16.05 -4.00
CA GLY A 132 -5.19 16.11 -5.13
C GLY A 132 -3.74 15.78 -4.80
N ALA A 133 -3.48 15.03 -3.72
CA ALA A 133 -2.12 14.60 -3.34
C ALA A 133 -1.36 13.91 -4.49
N PHE A 134 -2.08 13.24 -5.38
CA PHE A 134 -1.50 12.54 -6.53
C PHE A 134 -2.10 13.03 -7.85
N ASN A 135 -1.36 13.84 -8.60
CA ASN A 135 -1.82 14.41 -9.86
C ASN A 135 -2.09 13.40 -10.99
N PHE A 136 -1.67 12.14 -10.80
CA PHE A 136 -1.87 11.01 -11.71
C PHE A 136 -3.07 10.13 -11.32
N VAL A 137 -3.83 10.50 -10.28
CA VAL A 137 -5.03 9.79 -9.83
C VAL A 137 -6.28 10.49 -10.36
N ASP A 138 -7.25 9.70 -10.83
CA ASP A 138 -8.60 10.13 -11.15
C ASP A 138 -9.42 10.17 -9.86
N ILE A 139 -9.62 11.37 -9.32
CA ILE A 139 -10.28 11.57 -8.02
C ILE A 139 -11.78 11.23 -8.04
N ASP A 140 -12.38 11.10 -9.22
CA ASP A 140 -13.77 10.67 -9.39
C ASP A 140 -13.90 9.13 -9.39
N LYS A 141 -12.78 8.40 -9.33
CA LYS A 141 -12.72 6.94 -9.38
C LYS A 141 -11.88 6.38 -8.24
N ILE A 142 -12.36 6.56 -7.03
CA ILE A 142 -11.74 6.05 -5.81
C ILE A 142 -12.54 4.88 -5.26
N GLY A 143 -11.85 3.77 -5.00
CA GLY A 143 -12.40 2.59 -4.36
C GLY A 143 -11.64 2.21 -3.11
N ALA A 144 -12.25 1.36 -2.28
CA ALA A 144 -11.61 0.76 -1.12
C ALA A 144 -11.97 -0.72 -1.02
N THR A 145 -11.02 -1.51 -0.54
CA THR A 145 -11.23 -2.93 -0.25
C THR A 145 -10.39 -3.36 0.94
N GLY A 146 -10.63 -4.55 1.46
CA GLY A 146 -9.85 -5.07 2.55
C GLY A 146 -10.34 -6.41 3.05
N HIS A 147 -9.59 -6.97 4.00
CA HIS A 147 -9.90 -8.24 4.63
C HIS A 147 -10.37 -8.02 6.08
N SER A 148 -11.43 -8.71 6.51
CA SER A 148 -11.91 -8.71 7.91
C SER A 148 -12.13 -7.28 8.45
N MET A 149 -11.33 -6.83 9.42
CA MET A 149 -11.33 -5.46 9.95
C MET A 149 -11.20 -4.42 8.82
N GLY A 150 -10.30 -4.64 7.87
CA GLY A 150 -10.13 -3.76 6.71
C GLY A 150 -11.33 -3.77 5.76
N GLY A 151 -12.02 -4.91 5.60
CA GLY A 151 -13.29 -4.99 4.87
C GLY A 151 -14.39 -4.15 5.53
N ASN A 152 -14.48 -4.19 6.87
CA ASN A 152 -15.39 -3.32 7.61
C ASN A 152 -15.06 -1.84 7.40
N ALA A 153 -13.76 -1.47 7.43
CA ALA A 153 -13.33 -0.11 7.15
C ALA A 153 -13.72 0.34 5.74
N ALA A 154 -13.57 -0.53 4.72
CA ALA A 154 -13.94 -0.23 3.34
C ALA A 154 -15.45 0.01 3.19
N ILE A 155 -16.31 -0.81 3.82
CA ILE A 155 -17.76 -0.63 3.81
C ILE A 155 -18.16 0.69 4.48
N ARG A 156 -17.55 1.00 5.62
CA ARG A 156 -17.81 2.28 6.33
C ARG A 156 -17.30 3.48 5.54
N GLY A 157 -16.20 3.34 4.82
CA GLY A 157 -15.70 4.36 3.90
C GLY A 157 -16.69 4.66 2.78
N ALA A 158 -17.29 3.65 2.20
CA ALA A 158 -18.31 3.82 1.19
C ALA A 158 -19.54 4.61 1.71
N ASP A 159 -19.97 4.36 2.96
CA ASP A 159 -21.05 5.15 3.61
C ASP A 159 -20.60 6.59 3.93
N PHE A 160 -19.36 6.76 4.37
CA PHE A 160 -18.79 8.06 4.73
C PHE A 160 -18.62 8.96 3.50
N PHE A 161 -17.95 8.46 2.47
CA PHE A 161 -17.65 9.23 1.25
C PHE A 161 -18.82 9.26 0.27
N GLY A 162 -19.65 8.22 0.22
CA GLY A 162 -20.84 8.19 -0.63
C GLY A 162 -21.87 9.25 -0.27
N LYS A 163 -21.94 9.68 0.99
CA LYS A 163 -22.78 10.82 1.42
C LYS A 163 -22.21 12.19 1.04
N GLN A 164 -20.94 12.27 0.68
CA GLN A 164 -20.30 13.52 0.23
C GLN A 164 -20.34 13.68 -1.30
N ALA A 165 -20.64 12.59 -2.03
CA ALA A 165 -20.66 12.56 -3.49
C ALA A 165 -22.05 12.75 -4.11
N ILE A 166 -23.07 13.13 -3.31
CA ILE A 166 -24.45 13.40 -3.78
C ILE A 166 -24.72 14.90 -3.75
#